data_0648f12bf83a2c46880a36282899c394
#
_entry.id   0648f12bf83a2c46880a36282899c394
#
_cell.length_a   1.000
_cell.length_b   1.000
_cell.length_c   1.000
_cell.angle_alpha   90.00
_cell.angle_beta   90.00
_cell.angle_gamma   90.00
#
_symmetry.space_group_name_H-M   'P 1'
#
loop_
_entity.id
_entity.type
_entity.pdbx_description
1 polymer ?
#
loop_
_entity_poly.entity_id
_entity_poly.type
_entity_poly.pdbx_seq_one_letter_code
_entity_poly.pdbx_strand_id
1 'polypeptide(L)'
;MEKDIKLVEQVATFKRLPKSDSRWRVAFYYIAKEFWDLEEVFVIIDKALYEEQGLKIPVFREYKEAEGFQIFSSHIKANEFVEKQGDLFVTASGEKLIGRIRQGAFREVFVPFFAEQNFNYLLNEDEALFADTFKRFLAVMEASENYIVDQEQEDMLKAGDVQAFFADICKKYIVLV
;
A
#
# COMPACT_ATOMS: atom_id res chain seq x y z
N MET A 1 -9.14 11.47 -8.17
CA MET A 1 -9.87 12.31 -7.18
C MET A 1 -11.21 11.71 -6.78
N GLU A 2 -12.10 11.40 -7.69
CA GLU A 2 -13.42 10.80 -7.36
C GLU A 2 -13.31 9.42 -6.66
N LYS A 3 -12.39 8.56 -7.11
CA LYS A 3 -12.15 7.23 -6.51
C LYS A 3 -11.57 7.34 -5.09
N ASP A 4 -10.71 8.32 -4.85
CA ASP A 4 -10.14 8.58 -3.53
C ASP A 4 -11.21 9.04 -2.52
N ILE A 5 -12.15 9.88 -2.94
CA ILE A 5 -13.28 10.31 -2.11
C ILE A 5 -14.13 9.10 -1.70
N LYS A 6 -14.47 8.22 -2.64
CA LYS A 6 -15.24 7.00 -2.35
C LYS A 6 -14.53 6.10 -1.34
N LEU A 7 -13.23 5.90 -1.47
CA LEU A 7 -12.45 5.12 -0.53
C LEU A 7 -12.50 5.69 0.88
N VAL A 8 -12.31 7.00 1.03
CA VAL A 8 -12.40 7.70 2.33
C VAL A 8 -13.78 7.54 2.96
N GLU A 9 -14.84 7.69 2.18
CA GLU A 9 -16.23 7.49 2.65
C GLU A 9 -16.48 6.05 3.10
N GLN A 10 -15.97 5.07 2.37
CA GLN A 10 -16.10 3.65 2.74
C GLN A 10 -15.35 3.34 4.05
N VAL A 11 -14.15 3.87 4.23
CA VAL A 11 -13.41 3.72 5.49
C VAL A 11 -14.16 4.35 6.66
N ALA A 12 -14.70 5.55 6.48
CA ALA A 12 -15.49 6.22 7.50
C ALA A 12 -16.76 5.43 7.88
N THR A 13 -17.43 4.85 6.90
CA THR A 13 -18.61 3.98 7.12
C THR A 13 -18.22 2.73 7.89
N PHE A 14 -17.17 2.06 7.46
CA PHE A 14 -16.64 0.84 8.10
C PHE A 14 -16.33 1.06 9.58
N LYS A 15 -15.67 2.16 9.92
CA LYS A 15 -15.31 2.50 11.31
C LYS A 15 -16.50 2.72 12.24
N ARG A 16 -17.65 3.09 11.69
CA ARG A 16 -18.89 3.30 12.45
C ARG A 16 -19.67 2.01 12.71
N LEU A 17 -19.37 0.94 11.96
CA LEU A 17 -20.09 -0.32 12.09
C LEU A 17 -19.48 -1.19 13.19
N PRO A 18 -20.29 -1.73 14.12
CA PRO A 18 -19.81 -2.75 15.05
C PRO A 18 -19.46 -4.04 14.28
N LYS A 19 -18.43 -4.76 14.73
CA LYS A 19 -17.98 -6.02 14.09
C LYS A 19 -19.07 -7.09 14.04
N SER A 20 -20.06 -7.03 14.92
CA SER A 20 -21.21 -7.91 14.92
C SER A 20 -22.26 -7.57 13.86
N ASP A 21 -22.18 -6.40 13.23
CA ASP A 21 -23.11 -5.99 12.18
C ASP A 21 -22.79 -6.75 10.87
N SER A 22 -23.79 -7.35 10.25
CA SER A 22 -23.61 -8.07 8.98
C SER A 22 -23.08 -7.18 7.85
N ARG A 23 -23.36 -5.89 7.91
CA ARG A 23 -22.85 -4.88 6.96
C ARG A 23 -21.35 -4.66 7.06
N TRP A 24 -20.72 -5.07 8.16
CA TRP A 24 -19.27 -4.91 8.35
C TRP A 24 -18.46 -5.59 7.24
N ARG A 25 -18.84 -6.83 6.88
CA ARG A 25 -18.19 -7.59 5.80
C ARG A 25 -18.36 -6.92 4.43
N VAL A 26 -19.55 -6.37 4.20
CA VAL A 26 -19.86 -5.64 2.95
C VAL A 26 -19.05 -4.36 2.87
N ALA A 27 -18.98 -3.59 3.96
CA ALA A 27 -18.16 -2.38 4.01
C ALA A 27 -16.67 -2.68 3.81
N PHE A 28 -16.15 -3.75 4.40
CA PHE A 28 -14.78 -4.21 4.17
C PHE A 28 -14.52 -4.55 2.70
N TYR A 29 -15.44 -5.28 2.06
CA TYR A 29 -15.34 -5.60 0.63
C TYR A 29 -15.28 -4.33 -0.22
N TYR A 30 -16.09 -3.31 0.05
CA TYR A 30 -16.07 -2.07 -0.69
C TYR A 30 -14.78 -1.28 -0.49
N ILE A 31 -14.21 -1.28 0.71
CA ILE A 31 -12.89 -0.69 0.92
C ILE A 31 -11.84 -1.40 0.07
N ALA A 32 -11.80 -2.72 0.13
CA ALA A 32 -10.86 -3.53 -0.65
C ALA A 32 -11.03 -3.27 -2.15
N LYS A 33 -12.28 -3.21 -2.63
CA LYS A 33 -12.56 -2.94 -4.05
C LYS A 33 -12.13 -1.54 -4.47
N GLU A 34 -12.47 -0.51 -3.73
CA GLU A 34 -12.05 0.87 -4.06
C GLU A 34 -10.53 1.03 -4.01
N PHE A 35 -9.86 0.37 -3.07
CA PHE A 35 -8.41 0.34 -3.00
C PHE A 35 -7.79 -0.40 -4.20
N TRP A 36 -8.33 -1.54 -4.56
CA TRP A 36 -7.93 -2.33 -5.74
C TRP A 36 -8.10 -1.56 -7.05
N ASP A 37 -9.15 -0.76 -7.16
CA ASP A 37 -9.49 -0.01 -8.36
C ASP A 37 -8.77 1.34 -8.51
N LEU A 38 -7.91 1.72 -7.56
CA LEU A 38 -7.07 2.90 -7.70
C LEU A 38 -6.14 2.76 -8.91
N GLU A 39 -6.01 3.80 -9.71
CA GLU A 39 -5.10 3.83 -10.87
C GLU A 39 -3.64 3.86 -10.45
N GLU A 40 -3.38 4.45 -9.31
CA GLU A 40 -2.07 4.60 -8.72
C GLU A 40 -2.18 4.54 -7.19
N VAL A 41 -1.16 4.02 -6.54
CA VAL A 41 -0.96 4.16 -5.10
C VAL A 41 0.37 4.86 -4.83
N PHE A 42 0.47 5.50 -3.68
CA PHE A 42 1.66 6.25 -3.30
C PHE A 42 2.23 5.69 -2.01
N VAL A 43 3.55 5.62 -1.95
CA VAL A 43 4.30 5.11 -0.81
C VAL A 43 5.34 6.13 -0.38
N ILE A 44 5.69 6.12 0.90
CA ILE A 44 6.81 6.93 1.39
C ILE A 44 8.06 6.07 1.34
N ILE A 45 9.15 6.62 0.83
CA ILE A 45 10.41 5.91 0.63
C ILE A 45 11.32 6.13 1.85
N ASP A 46 11.96 5.06 2.30
CA ASP A 46 12.95 5.11 3.36
C ASP A 46 14.15 5.99 2.95
N LYS A 47 14.34 7.08 3.69
CA LYS A 47 15.35 8.08 3.38
C LYS A 47 16.77 7.52 3.49
N ALA A 48 17.06 6.75 4.54
CA ALA A 48 18.39 6.22 4.75
C ALA A 48 18.79 5.26 3.64
N LEU A 49 17.92 4.32 3.29
CA LEU A 49 18.17 3.37 2.20
C LEU A 49 18.27 4.07 0.85
N TYR A 50 17.50 5.12 0.63
CA TYR A 50 17.58 5.88 -0.62
C TYR A 50 18.90 6.68 -0.72
N GLU A 51 19.28 7.40 0.32
CA GLU A 51 20.50 8.23 0.32
C GLU A 51 21.78 7.38 0.32
N GLU A 52 21.79 6.24 1.02
CA GLU A 52 22.97 5.38 1.13
C GLU A 52 23.16 4.44 -0.07
N GLN A 53 22.08 3.91 -0.61
CA GLN A 53 22.10 2.83 -1.60
C GLN A 53 21.30 3.09 -2.88
N GLY A 54 20.58 4.21 -2.96
CA GLY A 54 19.70 4.52 -4.08
C GLY A 54 18.47 3.60 -4.16
N LEU A 55 18.14 2.90 -3.07
CA LEU A 55 17.01 1.97 -3.02
C LEU A 55 15.71 2.69 -2.69
N LYS A 56 14.67 2.44 -3.48
CA LYS A 56 13.33 3.01 -3.29
C LYS A 56 12.44 2.08 -2.49
N ILE A 57 12.83 1.76 -1.27
CA ILE A 57 12.10 0.85 -0.39
C ILE A 57 11.00 1.62 0.36
N PRO A 58 9.75 1.19 0.28
CA PRO A 58 8.67 1.78 1.06
C PRO A 58 8.90 1.66 2.57
N VAL A 59 8.52 2.71 3.31
CA VAL A 59 8.58 2.71 4.77
C VAL A 59 7.60 1.69 5.35
N PHE A 60 8.12 0.83 6.21
CA PHE A 60 7.33 -0.02 7.09
C PHE A 60 7.39 0.56 8.50
N ARG A 61 6.25 0.83 9.10
CA ARG A 61 6.21 1.44 10.42
C ARG A 61 5.06 0.94 11.29
N GLU A 62 5.22 1.16 12.58
CA GLU A 62 4.17 1.02 13.56
C GLU A 62 3.41 2.35 13.72
N TYR A 63 2.09 2.28 13.73
CA TYR A 63 1.21 3.41 14.01
C TYR A 63 0.04 2.96 14.86
N LYS A 64 -0.05 3.50 16.09
CA LYS A 64 -0.98 3.03 17.11
C LYS A 64 -0.76 1.53 17.40
N GLU A 65 -1.78 0.71 17.22
CA GLU A 65 -1.71 -0.74 17.43
C GLU A 65 -1.53 -1.54 16.12
N ALA A 66 -1.25 -0.87 15.01
CA ALA A 66 -1.06 -1.48 13.69
C ALA A 66 0.35 -1.22 13.17
N GLU A 67 0.87 -2.16 12.40
CA GLU A 67 2.14 -2.00 11.69
C GLU A 67 1.96 -2.41 10.22
N GLY A 68 2.70 -1.79 9.34
CA GLY A 68 2.64 -2.12 7.92
C GLY A 68 3.33 -1.10 7.03
N PHE A 69 3.30 -1.38 5.72
CA PHE A 69 3.73 -0.41 4.72
C PHE A 69 2.75 0.74 4.64
N GLN A 70 3.27 1.96 4.66
CA GLN A 70 2.46 3.15 4.47
C GLN A 70 2.08 3.31 3.00
N ILE A 71 0.79 3.28 2.73
CA ILE A 71 0.23 3.46 1.39
C ILE A 71 -0.81 4.58 1.42
N PHE A 72 -0.75 5.45 0.42
CA PHE A 72 -1.69 6.56 0.26
C PHE A 72 -2.47 6.40 -1.04
N SER A 73 -3.74 6.71 -0.98
CA SER A 73 -4.67 6.62 -2.11
C SER A 73 -4.53 7.77 -3.10
N SER A 74 -3.82 8.84 -2.73
CA SER A 74 -3.54 9.97 -3.62
C SER A 74 -2.20 10.63 -3.32
N HIS A 75 -1.63 11.30 -4.32
CA HIS A 75 -0.41 12.10 -4.16
C HIS A 75 -0.60 13.23 -3.14
N ILE A 76 -1.77 13.84 -3.11
CA ILE A 76 -2.11 14.92 -2.17
C ILE A 76 -1.95 14.43 -0.73
N LYS A 77 -2.52 13.28 -0.39
CA LYS A 77 -2.42 12.69 0.95
C LYS A 77 -1.00 12.33 1.34
N ALA A 78 -0.24 11.73 0.41
CA ALA A 78 1.17 11.42 0.62
C ALA A 78 1.99 12.70 0.84
N ASN A 79 1.76 13.73 0.06
CA ASN A 79 2.44 15.02 0.17
C ASN A 79 2.13 15.72 1.50
N GLU A 80 0.85 15.78 1.91
CA GLU A 80 0.44 16.33 3.20
C GLU A 80 1.08 15.58 4.38
N PHE A 81 1.18 14.27 4.28
CA PHE A 81 1.87 13.46 5.27
C PHE A 81 3.35 13.84 5.37
N VAL A 82 4.07 13.90 4.24
CA VAL A 82 5.49 14.29 4.21
C VAL A 82 5.70 15.69 4.79
N GLU A 83 4.86 16.65 4.44
CA GLU A 83 4.94 18.02 4.96
C GLU A 83 4.78 18.09 6.49
N LYS A 84 3.89 17.28 7.05
CA LYS A 84 3.70 17.18 8.52
C LYS A 84 4.90 16.56 9.24
N GLN A 85 5.71 15.75 8.53
CA GLN A 85 6.91 15.11 9.09
C GLN A 85 8.19 15.98 9.00
N GLY A 86 8.10 17.19 8.43
CA GLY A 86 9.26 18.07 8.23
C GLY A 86 10.28 17.44 7.27
N ASP A 87 11.55 17.40 7.65
CA ASP A 87 12.63 16.92 6.80
C ASP A 87 12.84 15.40 6.83
N LEU A 88 12.00 14.67 7.55
CA LEU A 88 12.18 13.23 7.75
C LEU A 88 12.17 12.43 6.44
N PHE A 89 11.36 12.87 5.47
CA PHE A 89 11.23 12.23 4.16
C PHE A 89 11.54 13.19 3.00
N VAL A 90 12.49 14.09 3.25
CA VAL A 90 12.99 15.04 2.24
C VAL A 90 14.51 14.90 2.16
N THR A 91 15.04 14.78 0.95
CA THR A 91 16.49 14.73 0.73
C THR A 91 17.16 16.07 1.02
N ALA A 92 18.49 16.07 1.13
CA ALA A 92 19.26 17.31 1.30
C ALA A 92 19.05 18.30 0.14
N SER A 93 18.71 17.83 -1.06
CA SER A 93 18.38 18.65 -2.24
C SER A 93 16.92 19.15 -2.26
N GLY A 94 16.11 18.79 -1.26
CA GLY A 94 14.69 19.19 -1.17
C GLY A 94 13.71 18.30 -1.92
N GLU A 95 14.15 17.14 -2.42
CA GLU A 95 13.28 16.17 -3.07
C GLU A 95 12.44 15.41 -2.04
N LYS A 96 11.13 15.40 -2.19
CA LYS A 96 10.23 14.60 -1.35
C LYS A 96 10.29 13.13 -1.75
N LEU A 97 10.43 12.27 -0.77
CA LEU A 97 10.58 10.82 -0.97
C LEU A 97 9.20 10.13 -1.06
N ILE A 98 8.45 10.50 -2.07
CA ILE A 98 7.15 9.91 -2.41
C ILE A 98 7.31 9.07 -3.68
N GLY A 99 7.02 7.78 -3.57
CA GLY A 99 7.02 6.85 -4.69
C GLY A 99 5.60 6.59 -5.20
N ARG A 100 5.46 6.47 -6.51
CA ARG A 100 4.21 6.09 -7.19
C ARG A 100 4.32 4.66 -7.70
N ILE A 101 3.28 3.88 -7.49
CA ILE A 101 3.12 2.54 -8.07
C ILE A 101 1.83 2.54 -8.89
N ARG A 102 1.92 2.20 -10.17
CA ARG A 102 0.75 2.08 -11.03
C ARG A 102 -0.05 0.82 -10.72
N GLN A 103 -1.34 0.86 -11.00
CA GLN A 103 -2.32 -0.20 -10.71
C GLN A 103 -1.84 -1.59 -11.16
N GLY A 104 -1.35 -1.73 -12.38
CA GLY A 104 -0.89 -3.03 -12.91
C GLY A 104 0.23 -3.62 -12.06
N ALA A 105 1.28 -2.84 -11.79
CA ALA A 105 2.38 -3.29 -10.94
C ALA A 105 1.93 -3.56 -9.49
N PHE A 106 1.06 -2.72 -8.96
CA PHE A 106 0.52 -2.91 -7.62
C PHE A 106 -0.25 -4.23 -7.49
N ARG A 107 -1.18 -4.50 -8.40
CA ARG A 107 -2.01 -5.71 -8.41
C ARG A 107 -1.24 -6.99 -8.71
N GLU A 108 -0.36 -6.95 -9.71
CA GLU A 108 0.27 -8.14 -10.27
C GLU A 108 1.60 -8.49 -9.60
N VAL A 109 2.27 -7.53 -9.00
CA VAL A 109 3.60 -7.71 -8.43
C VAL A 109 3.62 -7.48 -6.92
N PHE A 110 3.23 -6.28 -6.46
CA PHE A 110 3.38 -5.92 -5.04
C PHE A 110 2.40 -6.63 -4.12
N VAL A 111 1.11 -6.66 -4.45
CA VAL A 111 0.10 -7.29 -3.59
C VAL A 111 0.37 -8.79 -3.41
N PRO A 112 0.63 -9.58 -4.46
CA PRO A 112 0.99 -10.99 -4.30
C PRO A 112 2.26 -11.19 -3.46
N PHE A 113 3.29 -10.40 -3.69
CA PHE A 113 4.53 -10.44 -2.92
C PHE A 113 4.30 -10.15 -1.43
N PHE A 114 3.61 -9.06 -1.12
CA PHE A 114 3.32 -8.69 0.27
C PHE A 114 2.41 -9.72 0.96
N ALA A 115 1.45 -10.29 0.24
CA ALA A 115 0.59 -11.34 0.76
C ALA A 115 1.38 -12.61 1.11
N GLU A 116 2.28 -13.05 0.25
CA GLU A 116 3.16 -14.22 0.47
C GLU A 116 4.10 -14.01 1.65
N GLN A 117 4.61 -12.80 1.82
CA GLN A 117 5.49 -12.45 2.94
C GLN A 117 4.74 -12.11 4.25
N ASN A 118 3.40 -12.23 4.26
CA ASN A 118 2.54 -11.89 5.39
C ASN A 118 2.67 -10.43 5.87
N PHE A 119 2.91 -9.50 4.96
CA PHE A 119 2.96 -8.08 5.30
C PHE A 119 1.57 -7.46 5.44
N ASN A 120 1.51 -6.41 6.24
CA ASN A 120 0.34 -5.58 6.44
C ASN A 120 0.54 -4.23 5.74
N TYR A 121 -0.55 -3.47 5.61
CA TYR A 121 -0.53 -2.11 5.12
C TYR A 121 -1.28 -1.15 6.05
N LEU A 122 -0.85 0.10 6.02
CA LEU A 122 -1.50 1.24 6.64
C LEU A 122 -1.97 2.17 5.51
N LEU A 123 -3.26 2.18 5.24
CA LEU A 123 -3.83 2.98 4.17
C LEU A 123 -4.25 4.35 4.71
N ASN A 124 -3.72 5.42 4.12
CA ASN A 124 -4.01 6.81 4.48
C ASN A 124 -3.86 7.08 5.99
N GLU A 125 -2.63 7.13 6.45
CA GLU A 125 -2.29 7.44 7.85
C GLU A 125 -2.68 8.89 8.21
N ASP A 126 -3.95 9.07 8.42
CA ASP A 126 -4.62 10.29 8.85
C ASP A 126 -5.98 9.92 9.47
N GLU A 127 -6.96 10.79 9.43
CA GLU A 127 -8.32 10.52 9.92
C GLU A 127 -9.03 9.37 9.18
N ALA A 128 -8.60 9.05 7.97
CA ALA A 128 -9.14 7.97 7.14
C ALA A 128 -8.32 6.66 7.22
N LEU A 129 -7.46 6.51 8.23
CA LEU A 129 -6.62 5.33 8.38
C LEU A 129 -7.42 4.03 8.37
N PHE A 130 -7.01 3.14 7.50
CA PHE A 130 -7.44 1.75 7.46
C PHE A 130 -6.20 0.85 7.42
N ALA A 131 -6.14 -0.16 8.28
CA ALA A 131 -5.03 -1.10 8.35
C ALA A 131 -5.54 -2.54 8.19
N ASP A 132 -4.83 -3.34 7.39
CA ASP A 132 -5.16 -4.75 7.19
C ASP A 132 -3.96 -5.53 6.66
N THR A 133 -4.14 -6.83 6.47
CA THR A 133 -3.14 -7.71 5.85
C THR A 133 -3.32 -7.74 4.33
N PHE A 134 -2.22 -7.75 3.59
CA PHE A 134 -2.26 -7.98 2.14
C PHE A 134 -2.84 -9.34 1.78
N LYS A 135 -2.62 -10.34 2.62
CA LYS A 135 -3.17 -11.69 2.43
C LYS A 135 -4.70 -11.70 2.40
N ARG A 136 -5.35 -10.99 3.34
CA ARG A 136 -6.80 -10.85 3.36
C ARG A 136 -7.30 -10.01 2.19
N PHE A 137 -6.63 -8.92 1.89
CA PHE A 137 -6.92 -8.07 0.76
C PHE A 137 -6.91 -8.85 -0.57
N LEU A 138 -5.85 -9.61 -0.83
CA LEU A 138 -5.75 -10.45 -2.02
C LEU A 138 -6.83 -11.53 -2.06
N ALA A 139 -7.08 -12.23 -0.94
CA ALA A 139 -8.10 -13.27 -0.87
C ALA A 139 -9.49 -12.74 -1.19
N VAL A 140 -9.85 -11.54 -0.71
CA VAL A 140 -11.12 -10.89 -1.02
C VAL A 140 -11.23 -10.56 -2.52
N MET A 141 -10.17 -10.06 -3.12
CA MET A 141 -10.15 -9.72 -4.55
C MET A 141 -10.18 -10.97 -5.44
N GLU A 142 -9.45 -12.02 -5.11
CA GLU A 142 -9.50 -13.31 -5.82
C GLU A 142 -10.91 -13.92 -5.81
N ALA A 143 -11.57 -13.90 -4.65
CA ALA A 143 -12.91 -14.45 -4.51
C ALA A 143 -13.99 -13.65 -5.26
N SER A 144 -13.84 -12.32 -5.38
CA SER A 144 -14.86 -11.43 -5.93
C SER A 144 -14.68 -11.07 -7.40
N GLU A 145 -13.44 -11.00 -7.86
CA GLU A 145 -13.10 -10.57 -9.23
C GLU A 145 -12.61 -11.73 -10.12
N ASN A 146 -12.63 -12.97 -9.62
CA ASN A 146 -12.00 -14.14 -10.25
C ASN A 146 -10.53 -13.88 -10.64
N TYR A 147 -9.85 -13.03 -9.86
CA TYR A 147 -8.45 -12.74 -10.04
C TYR A 147 -7.61 -13.95 -9.63
N ILE A 148 -6.75 -14.41 -10.51
CA ILE A 148 -5.84 -15.54 -10.26
C ILE A 148 -4.42 -15.00 -10.30
N VAL A 149 -3.66 -15.21 -9.22
CA VAL A 149 -2.23 -14.93 -9.20
C VAL A 149 -1.53 -15.88 -10.17
N ASP A 150 -0.66 -15.36 -11.01
CA ASP A 150 0.12 -16.17 -11.93
C ASP A 150 1.02 -17.12 -11.15
N GLN A 151 0.90 -18.43 -11.40
CA GLN A 151 1.66 -19.47 -10.72
C GLN A 151 3.17 -19.29 -10.92
N GLU A 152 3.59 -18.82 -12.09
CA GLU A 152 5.00 -18.55 -12.38
C GLU A 152 5.54 -17.42 -11.49
N GLN A 153 4.77 -16.35 -11.29
CA GLN A 153 5.12 -15.29 -10.33
C GLN A 153 5.14 -15.81 -8.90
N GLU A 154 4.17 -16.63 -8.51
CA GLU A 154 4.12 -17.22 -7.17
C GLU A 154 5.34 -18.12 -6.91
N ASP A 155 5.75 -18.91 -7.88
CA ASP A 155 6.93 -19.77 -7.79
C ASP A 155 8.23 -18.94 -7.73
N MET A 156 8.34 -17.86 -8.47
CA MET A 156 9.46 -16.91 -8.39
C MET A 156 9.56 -16.24 -7.01
N LEU A 157 8.44 -15.92 -6.39
CA LEU A 157 8.38 -15.34 -5.04
C LEU A 157 8.89 -16.29 -3.96
N LYS A 158 8.79 -17.61 -4.19
CA LYS A 158 9.19 -18.65 -3.23
C LYS A 158 10.65 -19.10 -3.39
N ALA A 159 11.27 -18.88 -4.55
CA ALA A 159 12.53 -19.54 -4.95
C ALA A 159 13.80 -18.71 -4.75
N GLY A 160 13.76 -17.47 -4.25
CA GLY A 160 14.89 -16.56 -4.23
C GLY A 160 15.17 -15.83 -2.92
N ASP A 161 16.19 -14.99 -2.94
CA ASP A 161 16.45 -14.01 -1.89
C ASP A 161 15.34 -12.95 -1.89
N VAL A 162 14.48 -13.01 -0.86
CA VAL A 162 13.32 -12.13 -0.70
C VAL A 162 13.72 -10.66 -0.68
N GLN A 163 14.83 -10.31 -0.02
CA GLN A 163 15.29 -8.91 0.06
C GLN A 163 15.76 -8.40 -1.30
N ALA A 164 16.53 -9.19 -2.03
CA ALA A 164 16.99 -8.86 -3.38
C ALA A 164 15.80 -8.73 -4.34
N PHE A 165 14.85 -9.65 -4.28
CA PHE A 165 13.62 -9.57 -5.08
C PHE A 165 12.82 -8.30 -4.79
N PHE A 166 12.61 -7.98 -3.51
CA PHE A 166 11.89 -6.77 -3.11
C PHE A 166 12.59 -5.50 -3.58
N ALA A 167 13.91 -5.41 -3.42
CA ALA A 167 14.69 -4.27 -3.92
C ALA A 167 14.55 -4.12 -5.45
N ASP A 168 14.58 -5.21 -6.19
CA ASP A 168 14.44 -5.21 -7.65
C ASP A 168 13.07 -4.74 -8.12
N ILE A 169 11.98 -5.24 -7.52
CA ILE A 169 10.62 -4.77 -7.89
C ILE A 169 10.41 -3.31 -7.49
N CYS A 170 10.93 -2.87 -6.37
CA CYS A 170 10.87 -1.45 -5.98
C CYS A 170 11.64 -0.58 -6.97
N LYS A 171 12.83 -0.98 -7.38
CA LYS A 171 13.63 -0.27 -8.40
C LYS A 171 12.89 -0.17 -9.73
N LYS A 172 12.24 -1.26 -10.15
CA LYS A 172 11.57 -1.36 -11.46
C LYS A 172 10.24 -0.59 -11.50
N TYR A 173 9.45 -0.65 -10.45
CA TYR A 173 8.05 -0.22 -10.49
C TYR A 173 7.74 1.03 -9.66
N ILE A 174 8.61 1.44 -8.74
CA ILE A 174 8.39 2.67 -7.96
C ILE A 174 9.10 3.83 -8.65
N VAL A 175 8.33 4.86 -8.94
CA VAL A 175 8.82 6.12 -9.53
C VAL A 175 8.63 7.23 -8.50
N LEU A 176 9.69 7.97 -8.21
CA LEU A 176 9.59 9.18 -7.36
C LEU A 176 8.79 10.27 -8.08
N VAL A 177 7.94 10.91 -7.34
CA VAL A 177 7.01 11.92 -7.87
C VAL A 177 6.92 13.15 -6.97
#